data_d1fadd106cbc01d71ea0c9bdd73a90f8
#
_entry.id   d1fadd106cbc01d71ea0c9bdd73a90f8
#
_cell.length_a   1.000
_cell.length_b   1.000
_cell.length_c   1.000
_cell.angle_alpha   90.00
_cell.angle_beta   90.00
_cell.angle_gamma   90.00
#
_symmetry.space_group_name_H-M   'P 1'
#
loop_
_entity.id
_entity.type
_entity.pdbx_description
1 polymer ?
#
loop_
_entity_poly.entity_id
_entity_poly.type
_entity_poly.pdbx_seq_one_letter_code
_entity_poly.pdbx_strand_id
1 'polypeptide(L)'
;MLKVRNIHFNYGSTPVLRDISFDVDEGTLCGLFGPNGSGKTTLFKCCLKFLKAHKGSVRMNSTDVSGLRIEDMAKLVSYVPQEHKPPFPYLVREIVLMGRTPHLGGFFGVSRKDKKIALDALEMVGISELADRSYNQLSGGQRQLVLMARAIAQETPLIFLDEPTSALDFSNQIKIWKVMQTIVEDGVTILACSHDPNHVAWFCDKVVVMNENGIAAEGQPSDVISEKTLGKIYADICSVRTVDGVRMVMPKWVIEKNYGYIGNSVPEAGTVAGDGGNL
;
A
#
# COMPACT_ATOMS: atom_id res chain seq x y z
N MET A 1 9.92 7.45 9.69
CA MET A 1 10.53 6.84 8.48
C MET A 1 10.49 7.76 7.25
N LEU A 2 9.32 8.15 6.72
CA LEU A 2 9.18 9.05 5.55
C LEU A 2 8.55 10.37 5.98
N LYS A 3 9.10 11.51 5.51
CA LYS A 3 8.51 12.85 5.68
C LYS A 3 8.42 13.53 4.31
N VAL A 4 7.22 13.89 3.92
CA VAL A 4 6.89 14.64 2.70
C VAL A 4 6.43 16.02 3.10
N ARG A 5 6.96 17.09 2.50
CA ARG A 5 6.63 18.47 2.85
C ARG A 5 6.43 19.32 1.60
N ASN A 6 5.24 19.90 1.51
CA ASN A 6 4.84 20.91 0.53
C ASN A 6 5.17 20.53 -0.93
N ILE A 7 4.96 19.26 -1.30
CA ILE A 7 5.25 18.79 -2.66
C ILE A 7 4.25 19.37 -3.65
N HIS A 8 4.79 20.02 -4.70
CA HIS A 8 4.05 20.51 -5.85
C HIS A 8 4.61 19.90 -7.13
N PHE A 9 3.71 19.43 -7.99
CA PHE A 9 4.09 18.89 -9.29
C PHE A 9 3.02 19.12 -10.35
N ASN A 10 3.45 19.47 -11.57
CA ASN A 10 2.58 19.65 -12.74
C ASN A 10 3.14 18.82 -13.91
N TYR A 11 2.27 18.24 -14.72
CA TYR A 11 2.63 17.80 -16.08
C TYR A 11 2.36 18.95 -17.06
N GLY A 12 3.44 19.60 -17.55
CA GLY A 12 3.30 20.83 -18.33
C GLY A 12 2.56 21.91 -17.53
N SER A 13 1.43 22.40 -18.04
CA SER A 13 0.57 23.36 -17.36
C SER A 13 -0.46 22.74 -16.41
N THR A 14 -0.63 21.41 -16.41
CA THR A 14 -1.67 20.72 -15.63
C THR A 14 -1.13 20.38 -14.23
N PRO A 15 -1.64 21.02 -13.16
CA PRO A 15 -1.22 20.70 -11.80
C PRO A 15 -1.82 19.37 -11.36
N VAL A 16 -0.97 18.54 -10.71
CA VAL A 16 -1.36 17.22 -10.20
C VAL A 16 -1.15 17.10 -8.69
N LEU A 17 -0.04 17.63 -8.17
CA LEU A 17 0.22 17.67 -6.74
C LEU A 17 0.24 19.12 -6.26
N ARG A 18 -0.56 19.41 -5.22
CA ARG A 18 -0.70 20.74 -4.64
C ARG A 18 -0.53 20.65 -3.14
N ASP A 19 0.61 21.17 -2.66
CA ASP A 19 0.91 21.29 -1.23
C ASP A 19 0.78 19.96 -0.45
N ILE A 20 1.33 18.89 -1.01
CA ILE A 20 1.24 17.56 -0.39
C ILE A 20 2.24 17.47 0.77
N SER A 21 1.70 17.26 1.98
CA SER A 21 2.50 17.08 3.19
C SER A 21 1.90 15.97 4.05
N PHE A 22 2.71 14.98 4.44
CA PHE A 22 2.34 13.90 5.36
C PHE A 22 3.58 13.19 5.90
N ASP A 23 3.38 12.37 6.92
CA ASP A 23 4.42 11.54 7.54
C ASP A 23 4.05 10.06 7.51
N VAL A 24 5.05 9.18 7.42
CA VAL A 24 4.91 7.74 7.66
C VAL A 24 5.87 7.33 8.76
N ASP A 25 5.34 6.73 9.80
CA ASP A 25 6.12 6.27 10.94
C ASP A 25 6.88 4.98 10.59
N GLU A 26 7.90 4.66 11.38
CA GLU A 26 8.70 3.46 11.21
C GLU A 26 7.92 2.22 11.63
N GLY A 27 8.09 1.10 10.91
CA GLY A 27 7.43 -0.16 11.22
C GLY A 27 5.90 -0.10 11.10
N THR A 28 5.35 0.71 10.17
CA THR A 28 3.90 0.82 9.97
C THR A 28 3.51 0.47 8.53
N LEU A 29 2.30 -0.08 8.37
CA LEU A 29 1.62 -0.21 7.10
C LEU A 29 0.76 1.04 6.88
N CYS A 30 1.25 1.97 6.05
CA CYS A 30 0.54 3.19 5.72
C CYS A 30 -0.18 3.05 4.37
N GLY A 31 -1.50 3.28 4.36
CA GLY A 31 -2.30 3.32 3.13
C GLY A 31 -2.35 4.73 2.54
N LEU A 32 -1.91 4.90 1.29
CA LEU A 32 -2.16 6.11 0.51
C LEU A 32 -3.45 5.89 -0.29
N PHE A 33 -4.57 6.37 0.25
CA PHE A 33 -5.89 6.13 -0.29
C PHE A 33 -6.41 7.33 -1.08
N GLY A 34 -7.13 7.06 -2.17
CA GLY A 34 -7.80 8.08 -2.96
C GLY A 34 -8.28 7.55 -4.31
N PRO A 35 -9.18 8.28 -5.00
CA PRO A 35 -9.70 7.89 -6.29
C PRO A 35 -8.61 7.83 -7.36
N ASN A 36 -8.95 7.19 -8.50
CA ASN A 36 -8.08 7.23 -9.67
C ASN A 36 -7.92 8.67 -10.15
N GLY A 37 -6.69 9.05 -10.52
CA GLY A 37 -6.38 10.42 -10.94
C GLY A 37 -6.04 11.39 -9.78
N SER A 38 -6.14 11.01 -8.51
CA SER A 38 -5.76 11.88 -7.38
C SER A 38 -4.26 12.16 -7.25
N GLY A 39 -3.41 11.54 -8.08
CA GLY A 39 -1.97 11.80 -8.10
C GLY A 39 -1.11 10.83 -7.28
N LYS A 40 -1.64 9.72 -6.74
CA LYS A 40 -0.90 8.74 -5.91
C LYS A 40 0.39 8.26 -6.58
N THR A 41 0.31 7.72 -7.80
CA THR A 41 1.49 7.27 -8.56
C THR A 41 2.45 8.42 -8.87
N THR A 42 1.94 9.62 -9.15
CA THR A 42 2.78 10.81 -9.39
C THR A 42 3.54 11.20 -8.13
N LEU A 43 2.89 11.14 -6.97
CA LEU A 43 3.52 11.38 -5.68
C LEU A 43 4.62 10.35 -5.40
N PHE A 44 4.38 9.05 -5.64
CA PHE A 44 5.41 8.02 -5.55
C PHE A 44 6.61 8.33 -6.44
N LYS A 45 6.36 8.68 -7.70
CA LYS A 45 7.43 9.06 -8.65
C LYS A 45 8.22 10.29 -8.19
N CYS A 46 7.58 11.27 -7.55
CA CYS A 46 8.28 12.41 -6.95
C CYS A 46 9.11 11.99 -5.73
N CYS A 47 8.56 11.18 -4.82
CA CYS A 47 9.28 10.69 -3.65
C CYS A 47 10.49 9.83 -4.03
N LEU A 48 10.39 9.05 -5.11
CA LEU A 48 11.44 8.17 -5.63
C LEU A 48 12.42 8.87 -6.59
N LYS A 49 12.28 10.18 -6.80
CA LYS A 49 13.08 10.98 -7.76
C LYS A 49 12.95 10.56 -9.23
N PHE A 50 11.93 9.77 -9.59
CA PHE A 50 11.61 9.51 -11.01
C PHE A 50 11.05 10.76 -11.69
N LEU A 51 10.40 11.64 -10.90
CA LEU A 51 9.94 12.96 -11.31
C LEU A 51 10.53 14.02 -10.36
N LYS A 52 10.95 15.14 -10.91
CA LYS A 52 11.46 16.27 -10.12
C LYS A 52 10.28 17.15 -9.68
N ALA A 53 9.97 17.17 -8.40
CA ALA A 53 8.98 18.09 -7.83
C ALA A 53 9.40 19.55 -8.08
N HIS A 54 8.43 20.44 -8.34
CA HIS A 54 8.70 21.87 -8.53
C HIS A 54 9.02 22.58 -7.23
N LYS A 55 8.39 22.15 -6.14
CA LYS A 55 8.59 22.65 -4.77
C LYS A 55 8.46 21.50 -3.77
N GLY A 56 8.94 21.75 -2.56
CA GLY A 56 8.85 20.83 -1.44
C GLY A 56 10.08 19.99 -1.25
N SER A 57 10.01 19.10 -0.26
CA SER A 57 11.10 18.18 0.07
C SER A 57 10.58 16.83 0.51
N VAL A 58 11.41 15.80 0.31
CA VAL A 58 11.18 14.44 0.77
C VAL A 58 12.37 14.01 1.59
N ARG A 59 12.12 13.48 2.79
CA ARG A 59 13.14 12.87 3.63
C ARG A 59 12.79 11.43 3.95
N MET A 60 13.76 10.54 3.80
CA MET A 60 13.66 9.14 4.18
C MET A 60 14.72 8.84 5.23
N ASN A 61 14.30 8.26 6.35
CA ASN A 61 15.17 7.99 7.48
C ASN A 61 16.06 9.20 7.86
N SER A 62 15.44 10.39 7.97
CA SER A 62 16.07 11.70 8.23
C SER A 62 16.99 12.24 7.13
N THR A 63 17.25 11.50 6.05
CA THR A 63 18.07 11.92 4.92
C THR A 63 17.22 12.61 3.86
N ASP A 64 17.61 13.79 3.39
CA ASP A 64 16.98 14.48 2.27
C ASP A 64 17.31 13.73 0.97
N VAL A 65 16.26 13.30 0.25
CA VAL A 65 16.47 12.49 -0.96
C VAL A 65 16.99 13.30 -2.16
N SER A 66 16.87 14.63 -2.15
CA SER A 66 17.24 15.48 -3.29
C SER A 66 18.70 15.34 -3.70
N GLY A 67 19.60 15.21 -2.73
CA GLY A 67 21.05 15.07 -2.91
C GLY A 67 21.54 13.63 -3.13
N LEU A 68 20.68 12.61 -2.97
CA LEU A 68 21.11 11.22 -3.06
C LEU A 68 21.33 10.79 -4.51
N ARG A 69 22.31 9.91 -4.74
CA ARG A 69 22.45 9.17 -5.99
C ARG A 69 21.42 8.05 -6.05
N ILE A 70 21.16 7.51 -7.24
CA ILE A 70 20.17 6.44 -7.46
C ILE A 70 20.55 5.19 -6.65
N GLU A 71 21.84 4.86 -6.60
CA GLU A 71 22.36 3.70 -5.86
C GLU A 71 22.11 3.84 -4.35
N ASP A 72 22.24 5.06 -3.81
CA ASP A 72 22.00 5.34 -2.40
C ASP A 72 20.49 5.32 -2.08
N MET A 73 19.65 5.84 -2.97
CA MET A 73 18.19 5.71 -2.90
C MET A 73 17.74 4.25 -2.88
N ALA A 74 18.31 3.41 -3.75
CA ALA A 74 17.98 2.01 -3.85
C ALA A 74 18.35 1.17 -2.60
N LYS A 75 19.11 1.73 -1.66
CA LYS A 75 19.36 1.15 -0.33
C LYS A 75 18.38 1.65 0.75
N LEU A 76 17.63 2.70 0.47
CA LEU A 76 16.67 3.29 1.41
C LEU A 76 15.23 2.86 1.12
N VAL A 77 14.89 2.66 -0.15
CA VAL A 77 13.53 2.37 -0.56
C VAL A 77 13.50 1.42 -1.74
N SER A 78 12.62 0.41 -1.67
CA SER A 78 12.25 -0.43 -2.80
C SER A 78 10.87 -0.04 -3.33
N TYR A 79 10.61 -0.37 -4.59
CA TYR A 79 9.38 0.00 -5.29
C TYR A 79 8.79 -1.14 -6.09
N VAL A 80 7.52 -1.40 -5.85
CA VAL A 80 6.71 -2.34 -6.64
C VAL A 80 5.71 -1.53 -7.46
N PRO A 81 5.88 -1.47 -8.79
CA PRO A 81 4.96 -0.78 -9.69
C PRO A 81 3.67 -1.57 -9.87
N GLN A 82 2.61 -0.88 -10.28
CA GLN A 82 1.30 -1.48 -10.58
C GLN A 82 1.39 -2.54 -11.69
N GLU A 83 2.18 -2.29 -12.73
CA GLU A 83 2.44 -3.24 -13.81
C GLU A 83 3.93 -3.45 -14.01
N HIS A 84 4.33 -4.70 -14.24
CA HIS A 84 5.68 -5.07 -14.62
C HIS A 84 5.63 -6.19 -15.66
N LYS A 85 6.13 -5.88 -16.85
CA LYS A 85 6.25 -6.84 -17.96
C LYS A 85 7.71 -6.90 -18.39
N PRO A 86 8.49 -7.86 -17.89
CA PRO A 86 9.88 -7.99 -18.31
C PRO A 86 9.96 -8.36 -19.81
N PRO A 87 10.93 -7.82 -20.55
CA PRO A 87 11.06 -8.04 -21.99
C PRO A 87 11.47 -9.49 -22.34
N PHE A 88 11.99 -10.24 -21.38
CA PHE A 88 12.52 -11.60 -21.56
C PHE A 88 11.85 -12.59 -20.59
N PRO A 89 11.84 -13.90 -20.92
CA PRO A 89 11.25 -14.95 -20.09
C PRO A 89 12.20 -15.36 -18.95
N TYR A 90 12.46 -14.43 -18.02
CA TYR A 90 13.26 -14.73 -16.83
C TYR A 90 12.60 -15.77 -15.93
N LEU A 91 13.41 -16.53 -15.20
CA LEU A 91 12.94 -17.37 -14.10
C LEU A 91 12.57 -16.48 -12.90
N VAL A 92 11.62 -16.95 -12.09
CA VAL A 92 11.18 -16.24 -10.88
C VAL A 92 12.36 -15.88 -9.97
N ARG A 93 13.25 -16.84 -9.67
CA ARG A 93 14.45 -16.60 -8.85
C ARG A 93 15.38 -15.53 -9.44
N GLU A 94 15.43 -15.38 -10.75
CA GLU A 94 16.28 -14.37 -11.40
C GLU A 94 15.69 -12.98 -11.21
N ILE A 95 14.36 -12.84 -11.33
CA ILE A 95 13.66 -11.57 -11.07
C ILE A 95 13.84 -11.14 -9.61
N VAL A 96 13.68 -12.08 -8.66
CA VAL A 96 13.87 -11.75 -7.24
C VAL A 96 15.32 -11.38 -6.95
N LEU A 97 16.28 -12.08 -7.57
CA LEU A 97 17.70 -11.79 -7.44
C LEU A 97 18.08 -10.39 -7.98
N MET A 98 17.34 -9.84 -8.95
CA MET A 98 17.53 -8.45 -9.40
C MET A 98 17.31 -7.44 -8.26
N GLY A 99 16.56 -7.78 -7.21
CA GLY A 99 16.43 -6.97 -5.99
C GLY A 99 17.78 -6.74 -5.30
N ARG A 100 18.76 -7.63 -5.48
CA ARG A 100 20.10 -7.50 -4.89
C ARG A 100 21.01 -6.50 -5.61
N THR A 101 20.63 -6.01 -6.78
CA THR A 101 21.45 -5.11 -7.60
C THR A 101 22.11 -3.97 -6.81
N PRO A 102 21.42 -3.26 -5.88
CA PRO A 102 22.04 -2.17 -5.11
C PRO A 102 23.15 -2.60 -4.15
N HIS A 103 23.26 -3.90 -3.88
CA HIS A 103 24.24 -4.49 -2.97
C HIS A 103 25.39 -5.21 -3.70
N LEU A 104 25.32 -5.33 -5.03
CA LEU A 104 26.37 -5.97 -5.80
C LEU A 104 27.59 -5.04 -5.90
N GLY A 105 28.70 -5.46 -5.34
CA GLY A 105 29.97 -4.75 -5.40
C GLY A 105 30.76 -5.06 -6.67
N GLY A 106 30.75 -4.16 -7.66
CA GLY A 106 31.70 -4.14 -8.78
C GLY A 106 31.93 -5.49 -9.49
N PHE A 107 33.17 -5.95 -9.52
CA PHE A 107 33.61 -7.13 -10.30
C PHE A 107 33.20 -8.51 -9.79
N PHE A 108 32.67 -8.65 -8.58
CA PHE A 108 32.48 -9.95 -7.93
C PHE A 108 31.15 -10.66 -8.27
N GLY A 109 30.24 -10.02 -9.00
CA GLY A 109 28.97 -10.64 -9.39
C GLY A 109 28.06 -11.01 -8.19
N VAL A 110 27.14 -11.94 -8.44
CA VAL A 110 26.16 -12.42 -7.45
C VAL A 110 26.80 -13.42 -6.48
N SER A 111 26.75 -13.15 -5.18
CA SER A 111 27.29 -14.03 -4.15
C SER A 111 26.30 -15.16 -3.75
N ARG A 112 26.81 -16.17 -3.01
CA ARG A 112 25.95 -17.20 -2.40
C ARG A 112 24.96 -16.59 -1.40
N LYS A 113 25.36 -15.52 -0.69
CA LYS A 113 24.51 -14.78 0.24
C LYS A 113 23.32 -14.13 -0.50
N ASP A 114 23.57 -13.48 -1.64
CA ASP A 114 22.51 -12.84 -2.43
C ASP A 114 21.49 -13.85 -2.94
N LYS A 115 21.96 -15.04 -3.39
CA LYS A 115 21.06 -16.14 -3.80
C LYS A 115 20.21 -16.62 -2.64
N LYS A 116 20.78 -16.74 -1.43
CA LYS A 116 20.03 -17.15 -0.24
C LYS A 116 18.96 -16.10 0.11
N ILE A 117 19.31 -14.83 0.16
CA ILE A 117 18.34 -13.74 0.43
C ILE A 117 17.18 -13.76 -0.57
N ALA A 118 17.46 -13.99 -1.85
CA ALA A 118 16.41 -14.09 -2.86
C ALA A 118 15.49 -15.30 -2.64
N LEU A 119 16.02 -16.45 -2.20
CA LEU A 119 15.21 -17.62 -1.85
C LEU A 119 14.41 -17.43 -0.56
N ASP A 120 15.01 -16.85 0.46
CA ASP A 120 14.34 -16.51 1.73
C ASP A 120 13.17 -15.54 1.48
N ALA A 121 13.34 -14.59 0.56
CA ALA A 121 12.26 -13.67 0.15
C ALA A 121 11.12 -14.39 -0.58
N LEU A 122 11.40 -15.40 -1.40
CA LEU A 122 10.37 -16.24 -2.02
C LEU A 122 9.60 -17.07 -0.99
N GLU A 123 10.31 -17.56 0.03
CA GLU A 123 9.71 -18.31 1.14
C GLU A 123 8.77 -17.41 1.96
N MET A 124 9.20 -16.19 2.31
CA MET A 124 8.40 -15.22 3.04
C MET A 124 7.05 -14.91 2.36
N VAL A 125 7.02 -14.81 1.03
CA VAL A 125 5.78 -14.57 0.29
C VAL A 125 5.04 -15.87 -0.10
N GLY A 126 5.58 -17.04 0.27
CA GLY A 126 4.92 -18.35 0.10
C GLY A 126 4.86 -18.85 -1.34
N ILE A 127 5.92 -18.63 -2.15
CA ILE A 127 5.99 -19.07 -3.56
C ILE A 127 7.35 -19.72 -3.92
N SER A 128 8.03 -20.33 -2.97
CA SER A 128 9.35 -20.98 -3.21
C SER A 128 9.31 -22.03 -4.31
N GLU A 129 8.18 -22.74 -4.44
CA GLU A 129 7.96 -23.77 -5.47
C GLU A 129 7.92 -23.21 -6.90
N LEU A 130 7.78 -21.90 -7.06
CA LEU A 130 7.76 -21.22 -8.36
C LEU A 130 9.14 -20.74 -8.80
N ALA A 131 10.20 -20.90 -7.98
CA ALA A 131 11.52 -20.31 -8.21
C ALA A 131 12.11 -20.61 -9.61
N ASP A 132 11.89 -21.82 -10.11
CA ASP A 132 12.39 -22.30 -11.42
C ASP A 132 11.38 -22.16 -12.56
N ARG A 133 10.20 -21.57 -12.29
CA ARG A 133 9.22 -21.28 -13.35
C ARG A 133 9.55 -19.99 -14.08
N SER A 134 9.15 -19.92 -15.35
CA SER A 134 9.19 -18.68 -16.12
C SER A 134 8.13 -17.70 -15.59
N TYR A 135 8.53 -16.45 -15.33
CA TYR A 135 7.64 -15.38 -14.86
C TYR A 135 6.43 -15.17 -15.79
N ASN A 136 6.61 -15.34 -17.10
CA ASN A 136 5.54 -15.14 -18.08
C ASN A 136 4.43 -16.19 -17.97
N GLN A 137 4.68 -17.34 -17.33
CA GLN A 137 3.71 -18.43 -17.12
C GLN A 137 2.89 -18.27 -15.85
N LEU A 138 3.18 -17.24 -15.04
CA LEU A 138 2.51 -17.02 -13.77
C LEU A 138 1.17 -16.31 -13.93
N SER A 139 0.24 -16.57 -12.99
CA SER A 139 -0.97 -15.78 -12.82
C SER A 139 -0.65 -14.36 -12.36
N GLY A 140 -1.61 -13.43 -12.46
CA GLY A 140 -1.45 -12.04 -11.99
C GLY A 140 -1.05 -11.96 -10.52
N GLY A 141 -1.73 -12.72 -9.64
CA GLY A 141 -1.39 -12.78 -8.22
C GLY A 141 0.00 -13.34 -7.94
N GLN A 142 0.39 -14.41 -8.64
CA GLN A 142 1.74 -14.97 -8.50
C GLN A 142 2.81 -13.97 -8.97
N ARG A 143 2.58 -13.27 -10.08
CA ARG A 143 3.50 -12.20 -10.53
C ARG A 143 3.66 -11.10 -9.48
N GLN A 144 2.56 -10.71 -8.84
CA GLN A 144 2.61 -9.69 -7.80
C GLN A 144 3.43 -10.14 -6.59
N LEU A 145 3.27 -11.40 -6.15
CA LEU A 145 4.10 -11.99 -5.08
C LEU A 145 5.58 -12.02 -5.46
N VAL A 146 5.93 -12.33 -6.73
CA VAL A 146 7.32 -12.28 -7.21
C VAL A 146 7.89 -10.85 -7.13
N LEU A 147 7.10 -9.83 -7.48
CA LEU A 147 7.56 -8.43 -7.38
C LEU A 147 7.73 -8.00 -5.92
N MET A 148 6.87 -8.48 -5.02
CA MET A 148 7.04 -8.27 -3.58
C MET A 148 8.29 -8.97 -3.06
N ALA A 149 8.53 -10.24 -3.42
CA ALA A 149 9.76 -10.95 -3.06
C ALA A 149 11.02 -10.21 -3.55
N ARG A 150 10.97 -9.64 -4.78
CA ARG A 150 12.07 -8.80 -5.29
C ARG A 150 12.31 -7.56 -4.44
N ALA A 151 11.24 -6.90 -3.99
CA ALA A 151 11.34 -5.72 -3.14
C ALA A 151 11.87 -6.08 -1.73
N ILE A 152 11.45 -7.21 -1.17
CA ILE A 152 11.95 -7.75 0.10
C ILE A 152 13.44 -8.11 -0.03
N ALA A 153 13.83 -8.80 -1.10
CA ALA A 153 15.23 -9.18 -1.35
C ALA A 153 16.16 -7.95 -1.47
N GLN A 154 15.64 -6.77 -1.72
CA GLN A 154 16.41 -5.53 -1.74
C GLN A 154 16.83 -5.08 -0.33
N GLU A 155 16.25 -5.64 0.76
CA GLU A 155 16.58 -5.35 2.17
C GLU A 155 16.57 -3.83 2.48
N THR A 156 15.52 -3.14 2.06
CA THR A 156 15.35 -1.71 2.35
C THR A 156 14.42 -1.50 3.55
N PRO A 157 14.63 -0.46 4.37
CA PRO A 157 13.76 -0.16 5.50
C PRO A 157 12.37 0.36 5.11
N LEU A 158 12.17 0.72 3.84
CA LEU A 158 10.91 1.26 3.32
C LEU A 158 10.56 0.63 1.97
N ILE A 159 9.30 0.23 1.82
CA ILE A 159 8.77 -0.32 0.56
C ILE A 159 7.59 0.52 0.09
N PHE A 160 7.61 0.94 -1.18
CA PHE A 160 6.48 1.57 -1.86
C PHE A 160 5.78 0.55 -2.75
N LEU A 161 4.45 0.43 -2.60
CA LEU A 161 3.61 -0.49 -3.38
C LEU A 161 2.53 0.31 -4.12
N ASP A 162 2.60 0.34 -5.44
CA ASP A 162 1.66 1.10 -6.26
C ASP A 162 0.50 0.21 -6.72
N GLU A 163 -0.64 0.30 -6.04
CA GLU A 163 -1.85 -0.48 -6.27
C GLU A 163 -1.62 -2.00 -6.37
N PRO A 164 -1.00 -2.63 -5.34
CA PRO A 164 -0.53 -4.01 -5.42
C PRO A 164 -1.64 -5.05 -5.59
N THR A 165 -2.90 -4.67 -5.44
CA THR A 165 -4.05 -5.58 -5.49
C THR A 165 -5.05 -5.27 -6.60
N SER A 166 -4.83 -4.23 -7.43
CA SER A 166 -5.82 -3.67 -8.35
C SER A 166 -6.34 -4.63 -9.44
N ALA A 167 -5.56 -5.65 -9.82
CA ALA A 167 -5.91 -6.60 -10.88
C ALA A 167 -6.10 -8.04 -10.37
N LEU A 168 -6.35 -8.21 -9.07
CA LEU A 168 -6.42 -9.52 -8.42
C LEU A 168 -7.83 -9.86 -7.98
N ASP A 169 -8.15 -11.16 -7.96
CA ASP A 169 -9.34 -11.66 -7.28
C ASP A 169 -9.25 -11.49 -5.76
N PHE A 170 -10.39 -11.59 -5.08
CA PHE A 170 -10.51 -11.34 -3.65
C PHE A 170 -9.53 -12.18 -2.81
N SER A 171 -9.37 -13.48 -3.13
CA SER A 171 -8.46 -14.36 -2.37
C SER A 171 -7.00 -13.90 -2.48
N ASN A 172 -6.56 -13.55 -3.69
CA ASN A 172 -5.22 -13.04 -3.93
C ASN A 172 -5.01 -11.65 -3.31
N GLN A 173 -6.02 -10.78 -3.32
CA GLN A 173 -5.96 -9.49 -2.61
C GLN A 173 -5.68 -9.69 -1.12
N ILE A 174 -6.44 -10.54 -0.44
CA ILE A 174 -6.25 -10.82 1.00
C ILE A 174 -4.86 -11.39 1.28
N LYS A 175 -4.37 -12.32 0.43
CA LYS A 175 -2.99 -12.85 0.56
C LYS A 175 -1.94 -11.74 0.49
N ILE A 176 -2.05 -10.82 -0.47
CA ILE A 176 -1.11 -9.69 -0.61
C ILE A 176 -1.13 -8.80 0.64
N TRP A 177 -2.31 -8.45 1.16
CA TRP A 177 -2.42 -7.65 2.37
C TRP A 177 -1.82 -8.35 3.59
N LYS A 178 -2.05 -9.67 3.72
CA LYS A 178 -1.43 -10.46 4.79
C LYS A 178 0.10 -10.50 4.69
N VAL A 179 0.65 -10.66 3.48
CA VAL A 179 2.10 -10.59 3.25
C VAL A 179 2.65 -9.22 3.64
N MET A 180 1.95 -8.12 3.30
CA MET A 180 2.37 -6.78 3.73
C MET A 180 2.41 -6.64 5.26
N GLN A 181 1.43 -7.18 5.97
CA GLN A 181 1.42 -7.18 7.44
C GLN A 181 2.61 -7.96 8.01
N THR A 182 2.90 -9.17 7.49
CA THR A 182 4.08 -9.94 7.90
C THR A 182 5.39 -9.16 7.69
N ILE A 183 5.54 -8.47 6.55
CA ILE A 183 6.74 -7.64 6.28
C ILE A 183 6.87 -6.50 7.31
N VAL A 184 5.76 -5.90 7.72
CA VAL A 184 5.74 -4.83 8.73
C VAL A 184 6.05 -5.37 10.13
N GLU A 185 5.56 -6.56 10.47
CA GLU A 185 5.90 -7.26 11.73
C GLU A 185 7.41 -7.54 11.84
N ASP A 186 8.10 -7.73 10.71
CA ASP A 186 9.58 -7.84 10.64
C ASP A 186 10.29 -6.47 10.70
N GLY A 187 9.56 -5.38 10.97
CA GLY A 187 10.11 -4.03 11.20
C GLY A 187 10.29 -3.18 9.94
N VAL A 188 9.89 -3.66 8.77
CA VAL A 188 9.94 -2.88 7.53
C VAL A 188 8.73 -1.95 7.44
N THR A 189 8.92 -0.73 6.96
CA THR A 189 7.84 0.23 6.75
C THR A 189 7.26 0.06 5.34
N ILE A 190 5.95 0.11 5.21
CA ILE A 190 5.27 0.03 3.91
C ILE A 190 4.39 1.26 3.68
N LEU A 191 4.50 1.86 2.48
CA LEU A 191 3.54 2.82 1.95
C LEU A 191 2.87 2.21 0.71
N ALA A 192 1.58 1.83 0.85
CA ALA A 192 0.82 1.16 -0.19
C ALA A 192 -0.29 2.06 -0.75
N CYS A 193 -0.31 2.30 -2.07
CA CYS A 193 -1.45 2.93 -2.74
C CYS A 193 -2.63 1.98 -2.81
N SER A 194 -3.83 2.48 -2.53
CA SER A 194 -5.08 1.78 -2.76
C SER A 194 -6.18 2.74 -3.16
N HIS A 195 -7.14 2.28 -3.96
CA HIS A 195 -8.40 2.97 -4.22
C HIS A 195 -9.60 2.30 -3.52
N ASP A 196 -9.38 1.18 -2.81
CA ASP A 196 -10.40 0.49 -2.03
C ASP A 196 -10.38 0.97 -0.57
N PRO A 197 -11.46 1.65 -0.10
CA PRO A 197 -11.54 2.16 1.25
C PRO A 197 -11.63 1.04 2.31
N ASN A 198 -12.18 -0.13 1.96
CA ASN A 198 -12.27 -1.26 2.87
C ASN A 198 -10.90 -1.86 3.14
N HIS A 199 -10.08 -2.02 2.11
CA HIS A 199 -8.73 -2.56 2.29
C HIS A 199 -7.89 -1.69 3.24
N VAL A 200 -7.88 -0.36 3.05
CA VAL A 200 -7.10 0.51 3.93
C VAL A 200 -7.69 0.58 5.35
N ALA A 201 -9.02 0.44 5.47
CA ALA A 201 -9.68 0.38 6.77
C ALA A 201 -9.37 -0.90 7.55
N TRP A 202 -9.17 -2.02 6.86
CA TRP A 202 -8.97 -3.33 7.49
C TRP A 202 -7.51 -3.66 7.81
N PHE A 203 -6.59 -3.18 7.01
CA PHE A 203 -5.22 -3.68 7.04
C PHE A 203 -4.18 -2.64 7.42
N CYS A 204 -4.46 -1.34 7.26
CA CYS A 204 -3.46 -0.30 7.51
C CYS A 204 -3.48 0.19 8.96
N ASP A 205 -2.31 0.54 9.49
CA ASP A 205 -2.14 1.22 10.79
C ASP A 205 -2.45 2.71 10.68
N LYS A 206 -2.15 3.28 9.52
CA LYS A 206 -2.32 4.70 9.19
C LYS A 206 -2.82 4.85 7.77
N VAL A 207 -3.65 5.85 7.54
CA VAL A 207 -4.16 6.18 6.19
C VAL A 207 -3.93 7.66 5.91
N VAL A 208 -3.39 7.94 4.73
CA VAL A 208 -3.30 9.27 4.13
C VAL A 208 -4.29 9.32 2.97
N VAL A 209 -5.27 10.20 3.07
CA VAL A 209 -6.37 10.30 2.10
C VAL A 209 -6.08 11.43 1.12
N MET A 210 -5.97 11.10 -0.16
CA MET A 210 -5.76 12.06 -1.25
C MET A 210 -7.03 12.31 -2.05
N ASN A 211 -7.21 13.55 -2.48
CA ASN A 211 -8.18 13.95 -3.50
C ASN A 211 -7.51 14.86 -4.54
N GLU A 212 -8.28 15.44 -5.46
CA GLU A 212 -7.78 16.37 -6.50
C GLU A 212 -7.12 17.64 -5.94
N ASN A 213 -7.43 17.99 -4.70
CA ASN A 213 -6.95 19.22 -4.06
C ASN A 213 -5.77 19.01 -3.10
N GLY A 214 -5.32 17.76 -2.91
CA GLY A 214 -4.21 17.45 -2.02
C GLY A 214 -4.55 16.39 -0.97
N ILE A 215 -4.07 16.56 0.27
CA ILE A 215 -4.40 15.66 1.39
C ILE A 215 -5.72 16.10 2.02
N ALA A 216 -6.71 15.21 1.97
CA ALA A 216 -8.05 15.44 2.53
C ALA A 216 -8.14 15.09 4.02
N ALA A 217 -7.38 14.08 4.46
CA ALA A 217 -7.28 13.62 5.84
C ALA A 217 -6.05 12.73 6.04
N GLU A 218 -5.55 12.63 7.27
CA GLU A 218 -4.45 11.77 7.70
C GLU A 218 -4.71 11.29 9.12
N GLY A 219 -4.46 10.02 9.43
CA GLY A 219 -4.64 9.46 10.78
C GLY A 219 -4.88 7.95 10.77
N GLN A 220 -5.40 7.43 11.89
CA GLN A 220 -5.82 6.04 11.99
C GLN A 220 -7.02 5.76 11.07
N PRO A 221 -7.16 4.55 10.54
CA PRO A 221 -8.30 4.18 9.69
C PRO A 221 -9.65 4.51 10.33
N SER A 222 -9.77 4.27 11.65
CA SER A 222 -10.97 4.60 12.44
C SER A 222 -11.38 6.07 12.38
N ASP A 223 -10.45 6.98 12.22
CA ASP A 223 -10.70 8.42 12.26
C ASP A 223 -10.95 8.98 10.86
N VAL A 224 -10.17 8.49 9.89
CA VAL A 224 -10.16 9.08 8.54
C VAL A 224 -11.14 8.39 7.57
N ILE A 225 -11.42 7.08 7.73
CA ILE A 225 -12.43 6.39 6.92
C ILE A 225 -13.80 6.64 7.54
N SER A 226 -14.39 7.79 7.22
CA SER A 226 -15.67 8.27 7.72
C SER A 226 -16.53 8.82 6.58
N GLU A 227 -17.87 8.87 6.78
CA GLU A 227 -18.79 9.44 5.79
C GLU A 227 -18.39 10.87 5.41
N LYS A 228 -17.95 11.67 6.40
CA LYS A 228 -17.48 13.05 6.19
C LYS A 228 -16.26 13.10 5.25
N THR A 229 -15.29 12.22 5.44
CA THR A 229 -14.07 12.18 4.59
C THR A 229 -14.38 11.62 3.23
N LEU A 230 -15.13 10.50 3.17
CA LEU A 230 -15.50 9.85 1.91
C LEU A 230 -16.45 10.73 1.09
N GLY A 231 -17.32 11.52 1.72
CA GLY A 231 -18.16 12.48 1.03
C GLY A 231 -17.38 13.54 0.24
N LYS A 232 -16.19 13.94 0.72
CA LYS A 232 -15.29 14.84 -0.03
C LYS A 232 -14.64 14.19 -1.26
N ILE A 233 -14.67 12.87 -1.36
CA ILE A 233 -14.02 12.08 -2.43
C ILE A 233 -15.07 11.54 -3.40
N TYR A 234 -16.18 11.03 -2.87
CA TYR A 234 -17.18 10.25 -3.59
C TYR A 234 -18.58 10.91 -3.61
N ALA A 235 -18.67 12.22 -3.37
CA ALA A 235 -19.95 12.96 -3.46
C ALA A 235 -21.11 12.32 -2.66
N ASP A 236 -20.85 11.89 -1.43
CA ASP A 236 -21.85 11.40 -0.47
C ASP A 236 -22.62 10.12 -0.87
N ILE A 237 -22.03 9.29 -1.74
CA ILE A 237 -22.63 8.02 -2.17
C ILE A 237 -22.31 6.83 -1.25
N CYS A 238 -21.43 7.03 -0.24
CA CYS A 238 -20.96 5.99 0.66
C CYS A 238 -21.55 6.15 2.06
N SER A 239 -21.84 5.03 2.70
CA SER A 239 -22.10 4.92 4.14
C SER A 239 -21.01 4.12 4.82
N VAL A 240 -20.67 4.49 6.04
CA VAL A 240 -19.66 3.79 6.86
C VAL A 240 -20.38 3.15 8.04
N ARG A 241 -20.23 1.84 8.19
CA ARG A 241 -20.78 1.06 9.29
C ARG A 241 -19.68 0.30 10.01
N THR A 242 -19.91 0.00 11.28
CA THR A 242 -19.06 -0.93 12.03
C THR A 242 -19.83 -2.22 12.24
N VAL A 243 -19.31 -3.32 11.72
CA VAL A 243 -19.91 -4.66 11.84
C VAL A 243 -18.87 -5.54 12.55
N ASP A 244 -19.22 -6.07 13.70
CA ASP A 244 -18.34 -6.90 14.54
C ASP A 244 -16.96 -6.24 14.80
N GLY A 245 -16.95 -4.94 15.04
CA GLY A 245 -15.73 -4.15 15.28
C GLY A 245 -14.97 -3.76 14.01
N VAL A 246 -15.38 -4.23 12.83
CA VAL A 246 -14.73 -3.96 11.55
C VAL A 246 -15.45 -2.83 10.80
N ARG A 247 -14.70 -1.83 10.32
CA ARG A 247 -15.27 -0.78 9.48
C ARG A 247 -15.53 -1.29 8.07
N MET A 248 -16.75 -1.00 7.59
CA MET A 248 -17.24 -1.36 6.26
C MET A 248 -17.72 -0.10 5.55
N VAL A 249 -17.22 0.13 4.36
CA VAL A 249 -17.70 1.18 3.46
C VAL A 249 -18.64 0.53 2.44
N MET A 250 -19.88 1.02 2.40
CA MET A 250 -20.94 0.46 1.56
C MET A 250 -21.63 1.56 0.76
N PRO A 251 -22.19 1.26 -0.43
CA PRO A 251 -23.00 2.23 -1.16
C PRO A 251 -24.29 2.55 -0.40
N LYS A 252 -24.62 3.84 -0.21
CA LYS A 252 -25.84 4.28 0.51
C LYS A 252 -27.11 3.67 -0.07
N TRP A 253 -27.27 3.69 -1.40
CA TRP A 253 -28.45 3.21 -2.06
C TRP A 253 -28.74 1.71 -1.84
N VAL A 254 -27.68 0.90 -1.61
CA VAL A 254 -27.85 -0.53 -1.28
C VAL A 254 -28.45 -0.71 0.10
N ILE A 255 -28.03 0.15 1.05
CA ILE A 255 -28.57 0.13 2.41
C ILE A 255 -30.04 0.57 2.38
N GLU A 256 -30.36 1.66 1.69
CA GLU A 256 -31.72 2.19 1.55
C GLU A 256 -32.66 1.17 0.90
N LYS A 257 -32.19 0.48 -0.15
CA LYS A 257 -32.97 -0.55 -0.85
C LYS A 257 -33.29 -1.77 0.01
N ASN A 258 -32.33 -2.23 0.81
CA ASN A 258 -32.46 -3.51 1.52
C ASN A 258 -33.05 -3.38 2.93
N TYR A 259 -32.90 -2.21 3.56
CA TYR A 259 -33.33 -2.03 4.96
C TYR A 259 -34.52 -1.08 5.11
N GLY A 260 -35.06 -0.52 4.01
CA GLY A 260 -36.08 0.51 4.06
C GLY A 260 -35.61 1.72 4.87
N TYR A 261 -36.32 2.80 4.85
CA TYR A 261 -36.04 3.96 5.70
C TYR A 261 -36.22 3.57 7.19
N ILE A 262 -35.20 2.96 7.80
CA ILE A 262 -35.16 2.82 9.25
C ILE A 262 -34.81 4.19 9.79
N GLY A 263 -35.84 5.01 9.96
CA GLY A 263 -35.78 6.21 10.77
C GLY A 263 -35.21 5.85 12.14
N ASN A 264 -34.21 6.60 12.58
CA ASN A 264 -33.61 6.66 13.92
C ASN A 264 -34.26 5.79 15.00
N SER A 265 -33.88 4.51 15.07
CA SER A 265 -34.04 3.71 16.29
C SER A 265 -33.09 2.53 16.22
N VAL A 266 -31.91 2.72 16.81
CA VAL A 266 -31.08 1.58 17.26
C VAL A 266 -31.84 0.96 18.44
N PRO A 267 -32.22 -0.33 18.42
CA PRO A 267 -32.64 -0.98 19.66
C PRO A 267 -31.38 -1.11 20.53
N GLU A 268 -31.38 -0.47 21.69
CA GLU A 268 -30.45 -0.77 22.76
C GLU A 268 -30.47 -2.28 23.01
N ALA A 269 -29.29 -2.91 23.08
CA ALA A 269 -29.12 -4.28 23.42
C ALA A 269 -29.81 -4.53 24.81
N GLY A 270 -30.97 -5.16 24.79
CA GLY A 270 -31.69 -5.54 25.98
C GLY A 270 -30.83 -6.49 26.80
N THR A 271 -30.49 -6.07 27.99
CA THR A 271 -30.03 -6.89 29.09
C THR A 271 -30.98 -8.07 29.26
N VAL A 272 -30.52 -9.27 28.93
CA VAL A 272 -31.22 -10.50 29.31
C VAL A 272 -31.10 -10.61 30.84
N ALA A 273 -32.16 -10.21 31.55
CA ALA A 273 -32.33 -10.48 32.94
C ALA A 273 -32.53 -12.00 33.12
N GLY A 274 -31.63 -12.62 33.87
CA GLY A 274 -31.78 -14.01 34.28
C GLY A 274 -33.00 -14.14 35.20
N ASP A 275 -33.95 -14.94 34.77
CA ASP A 275 -35.04 -15.37 35.63
C ASP A 275 -34.71 -16.78 36.17
N GLY A 276 -34.32 -16.80 37.42
CA GLY A 276 -34.20 -18.02 38.19
C GLY A 276 -35.59 -18.43 38.68
N GLY A 277 -36.02 -19.61 38.33
CA GLY A 277 -37.28 -20.18 38.79
C GLY A 277 -37.22 -21.71 38.88
N ASN A 278 -37.11 -22.20 40.10
CA ASN A 278 -37.32 -23.58 40.51
C ASN A 278 -38.51 -24.27 39.81
N LEU A 279 -38.32 -25.48 39.35
CA LEU A 279 -39.01 -26.72 39.83
C LEU A 279 -38.44 -27.92 39.09
#